data_67ee0a62dce130bd0b8de3c54b5aaf38
#
_entry.id   67ee0a62dce130bd0b8de3c54b5aaf38
#
_cell.length_a   1.000
_cell.length_b   1.000
_cell.length_c   1.000
_cell.angle_alpha   90.00
_cell.angle_beta   90.00
_cell.angle_gamma   90.00
#
_symmetry.space_group_name_H-M   'P 1'
#
loop_
_entity.id
_entity.type
_entity.pdbx_description
1 polymer ?
#
loop_
_entity_poly.entity_id
_entity_poly.type
_entity_poly.pdbx_seq_one_letter_code
_entity_poly.pdbx_strand_id
1 'polypeptide(L)'
;MHFRNLRMASRKGVGVTIIFLVGVVAASFLVYLIPEDTTMKITVSDFDKHLDITKERASMETESVDESFEKLIEKKLGPNEYIGIAEVSSSQINSLIIELTDSGATQEWVESYVNYIDALKKLNEKITETIVVANLMNDDDNSNSINEIIAKIHQLETESLDLIKKSDNTRP
;
A
#
# COMPACT_ATOMS: atom_id res chain seq x y z
N MET A 1 23.98 54.54 -5.39
CA MET A 1 24.62 53.53 -4.55
C MET A 1 23.63 52.98 -3.57
N HIS A 2 23.11 51.78 -3.80
CA HIS A 2 22.10 51.13 -2.93
C HIS A 2 22.86 50.12 -2.05
N PHE A 3 23.02 50.40 -0.77
CA PHE A 3 23.57 49.46 0.20
C PHE A 3 22.46 48.45 0.55
N ARG A 4 22.65 47.20 0.12
CA ARG A 4 21.86 46.06 0.55
C ARG A 4 22.15 45.76 2.04
N ASN A 5 21.14 45.98 2.90
CA ASN A 5 21.17 45.54 4.29
C ASN A 5 21.22 44.03 4.36
N LEU A 6 22.39 43.46 4.62
CA LEU A 6 22.55 42.08 5.04
C LEU A 6 21.91 41.93 6.42
N ARG A 7 20.72 41.32 6.49
CA ARG A 7 20.10 40.91 7.76
C ARG A 7 21.01 39.91 8.42
N MET A 8 21.66 40.31 9.52
CA MET A 8 22.37 39.38 10.38
C MET A 8 21.42 38.34 10.93
N ALA A 9 21.67 37.05 10.61
CA ALA A 9 20.93 35.94 11.18
C ALA A 9 20.99 36.02 12.72
N SER A 10 19.82 35.99 13.36
CA SER A 10 19.71 36.05 14.82
C SER A 10 20.50 34.87 15.42
N ARG A 11 21.35 35.12 16.41
CA ARG A 11 22.13 34.09 17.14
C ARG A 11 21.24 32.96 17.67
N LYS A 12 19.94 33.25 18.00
CA LYS A 12 18.96 32.26 18.43
C LYS A 12 18.52 31.35 17.26
N GLY A 13 18.36 31.89 16.03
CA GLY A 13 18.01 31.10 14.85
C GLY A 13 19.12 30.14 14.43
N VAL A 14 20.39 30.58 14.50
CA VAL A 14 21.54 29.72 14.21
C VAL A 14 21.63 28.57 15.20
N GLY A 15 21.36 28.80 16.48
CA GLY A 15 21.37 27.73 17.51
C GLY A 15 20.29 26.66 17.24
N VAL A 16 19.07 27.08 16.87
CA VAL A 16 17.98 26.13 16.55
C VAL A 16 18.33 25.30 15.31
N THR A 17 18.91 25.93 14.28
CA THR A 17 19.32 25.21 13.06
C THR A 17 20.41 24.18 13.33
N ILE A 18 21.37 24.49 14.20
CA ILE A 18 22.44 23.55 14.59
C ILE A 18 21.84 22.36 15.36
N ILE A 19 20.92 22.58 16.30
CA ILE A 19 20.26 21.52 17.06
C ILE A 19 19.48 20.60 16.13
N PHE A 20 18.78 21.18 15.16
CA PHE A 20 18.01 20.39 14.15
C PHE A 20 18.95 19.56 13.26
N LEU A 21 20.06 20.13 12.81
CA LEU A 21 21.06 19.44 11.99
C LEU A 21 21.73 18.29 12.77
N VAL A 22 22.09 18.51 14.03
CA VAL A 22 22.65 17.47 14.90
C VAL A 22 21.61 16.38 15.14
N GLY A 23 20.33 16.71 15.33
CA GLY A 23 19.24 15.74 15.48
C GLY A 23 19.06 14.85 14.23
N VAL A 24 19.11 15.44 13.03
CA VAL A 24 19.01 14.69 11.77
C VAL A 24 20.22 13.78 11.55
N VAL A 25 21.43 14.26 11.84
CA VAL A 25 22.65 13.44 11.76
C VAL A 25 22.62 12.30 12.77
N ALA A 26 22.21 12.54 14.02
CA ALA A 26 22.08 11.51 15.04
C ALA A 26 21.03 10.45 14.64
N ALA A 27 19.88 10.86 14.08
CA ALA A 27 18.87 9.95 13.59
C ALA A 27 19.39 9.09 12.41
N SER A 28 20.17 9.67 11.50
CA SER A 28 20.82 8.94 10.40
C SER A 28 21.85 7.91 10.91
N PHE A 29 22.56 8.22 11.99
CA PHE A 29 23.50 7.27 12.62
C PHE A 29 22.77 6.11 13.33
N LEU A 30 21.58 6.37 13.91
CA LEU A 30 20.78 5.30 14.52
C LEU A 30 20.33 4.26 13.49
N VAL A 31 19.99 4.68 12.26
CA VAL A 31 19.67 3.74 11.16
C VAL A 31 20.89 2.89 10.77
N TYR A 32 22.09 3.43 10.87
CA TYR A 32 23.35 2.70 10.55
C TYR A 32 23.79 1.75 11.68
N LEU A 33 23.32 1.96 12.90
CA LEU A 33 23.63 1.11 14.07
C LEU A 33 22.64 -0.04 14.26
N ILE A 34 21.54 -0.07 13.51
CA ILE A 34 20.65 -1.24 13.47
C ILE A 34 21.40 -2.29 12.62
N PRO A 35 21.85 -3.42 13.20
CA PRO A 35 22.47 -4.48 12.39
C PRO A 35 21.47 -4.92 11.31
N GLU A 36 21.90 -5.02 10.06
CA GLU A 36 21.08 -5.47 8.92
C GLU A 36 20.51 -6.89 9.12
N ASP A 37 20.98 -7.62 10.14
CA ASP A 37 20.56 -8.99 10.46
C ASP A 37 19.37 -9.09 11.42
N THR A 38 18.78 -7.98 11.89
CA THR A 38 17.52 -8.02 12.63
C THR A 38 16.29 -7.84 11.70
N THR A 39 16.29 -8.50 10.55
CA THR A 39 15.02 -8.92 9.98
C THR A 39 14.41 -9.88 11.00
N MET A 40 13.38 -9.46 11.73
CA MET A 40 12.51 -10.40 12.43
C MET A 40 11.98 -11.35 11.36
N LYS A 41 12.66 -12.48 11.17
CA LYS A 41 12.08 -13.58 10.40
C LYS A 41 10.85 -13.99 11.19
N ILE A 42 9.68 -13.67 10.67
CA ILE A 42 8.42 -14.20 11.16
C ILE A 42 8.54 -15.72 10.98
N THR A 43 8.84 -16.44 12.06
CA THR A 43 8.88 -17.89 12.01
C THR A 43 7.43 -18.36 12.01
N VAL A 44 6.88 -18.57 10.82
CA VAL A 44 5.56 -19.14 10.66
C VAL A 44 5.63 -20.61 11.06
N SER A 45 4.92 -20.97 12.14
CA SER A 45 4.83 -22.35 12.63
C SER A 45 3.70 -23.15 11.96
N ASP A 46 2.73 -22.46 11.38
CA ASP A 46 1.53 -22.99 10.74
C ASP A 46 1.21 -22.17 9.49
N PHE A 47 1.66 -22.65 8.34
CA PHE A 47 1.53 -21.96 7.06
C PHE A 47 0.07 -21.90 6.58
N ASP A 48 -0.73 -22.92 6.87
CA ASP A 48 -2.14 -22.97 6.50
C ASP A 48 -2.92 -21.86 7.23
N LYS A 49 -2.80 -21.83 8.54
CA LYS A 49 -3.44 -20.81 9.36
C LYS A 49 -2.94 -19.40 9.05
N HIS A 50 -1.65 -19.24 8.78
CA HIS A 50 -1.09 -17.93 8.42
C HIS A 50 -1.68 -17.43 7.10
N LEU A 51 -1.81 -18.30 6.10
CA LEU A 51 -2.42 -17.96 4.82
C LEU A 51 -3.89 -17.59 4.98
N ASP A 52 -4.66 -18.34 5.81
CA ASP A 52 -6.06 -18.05 6.06
C ASP A 52 -6.27 -16.70 6.75
N ILE A 53 -5.47 -16.39 7.78
CA ILE A 53 -5.51 -15.07 8.45
C ILE A 53 -5.19 -13.95 7.46
N THR A 54 -4.19 -14.16 6.60
CA THR A 54 -3.82 -13.16 5.60
C THR A 54 -4.94 -12.94 4.58
N LYS A 55 -5.64 -14.02 4.19
CA LYS A 55 -6.82 -13.93 3.31
C LYS A 55 -7.97 -13.16 3.95
N GLU A 56 -8.26 -13.43 5.22
CA GLU A 56 -9.29 -12.72 5.96
C GLU A 56 -8.99 -11.21 6.03
N ARG A 57 -7.75 -10.84 6.36
CA ARG A 57 -7.33 -9.44 6.39
C ARG A 57 -7.44 -8.78 5.03
N ALA A 58 -6.99 -9.44 3.97
CA ALA A 58 -7.09 -8.92 2.61
C ALA A 58 -8.55 -8.74 2.16
N SER A 59 -9.44 -9.67 2.54
CA SER A 59 -10.88 -9.58 2.25
C SER A 59 -11.51 -8.36 2.90
N MET A 60 -11.19 -8.08 4.17
CA MET A 60 -11.69 -6.90 4.89
C MET A 60 -11.26 -5.59 4.20
N GLU A 61 -10.00 -5.50 3.77
CA GLU A 61 -9.50 -4.32 3.07
C GLU A 61 -10.19 -4.14 1.70
N THR A 62 -10.37 -5.23 0.97
CA THR A 62 -11.01 -5.20 -0.35
C THR A 62 -12.47 -4.80 -0.23
N GLU A 63 -13.22 -5.39 0.72
CA GLU A 63 -14.63 -5.07 0.98
C GLU A 63 -14.80 -3.58 1.35
N SER A 64 -13.93 -3.05 2.20
CA SER A 64 -13.93 -1.63 2.59
C SER A 64 -13.74 -0.70 1.38
N VAL A 65 -12.82 -1.05 0.47
CA VAL A 65 -12.59 -0.28 -0.76
C VAL A 65 -13.79 -0.39 -1.70
N ASP A 66 -14.32 -1.58 -1.90
CA ASP A 66 -15.44 -1.83 -2.84
C ASP A 66 -16.70 -1.08 -2.39
N GLU A 67 -17.06 -1.15 -1.11
CA GLU A 67 -18.19 -0.38 -0.56
C GLU A 67 -17.98 1.15 -0.69
N SER A 68 -16.74 1.60 -0.47
CA SER A 68 -16.41 3.02 -0.58
C SER A 68 -16.42 3.48 -2.04
N PHE A 69 -15.98 2.61 -2.97
CA PHE A 69 -16.01 2.88 -4.40
C PHE A 69 -17.45 2.96 -4.95
N GLU A 70 -18.34 2.09 -4.50
CA GLU A 70 -19.77 2.20 -4.83
C GLU A 70 -20.34 3.55 -4.38
N LYS A 71 -20.04 3.96 -3.14
CA LYS A 71 -20.48 5.27 -2.63
C LYS A 71 -19.90 6.44 -3.44
N LEU A 72 -18.64 6.32 -3.91
CA LEU A 72 -18.03 7.30 -4.82
C LEU A 72 -18.80 7.37 -6.15
N ILE A 73 -19.05 6.25 -6.81
CA ILE A 73 -19.78 6.19 -8.09
C ILE A 73 -21.20 6.75 -7.93
N GLU A 74 -21.86 6.48 -6.82
CA GLU A 74 -23.17 7.04 -6.48
C GLU A 74 -23.13 8.52 -6.04
N LYS A 75 -21.95 9.14 -6.01
CA LYS A 75 -21.71 10.53 -5.53
C LYS A 75 -22.13 10.74 -4.08
N LYS A 76 -22.15 9.70 -3.26
CA LYS A 76 -22.39 9.74 -1.81
C LYS A 76 -21.10 9.96 -1.01
N LEU A 77 -19.96 9.71 -1.63
CA LEU A 77 -18.62 9.93 -1.06
C LEU A 77 -17.84 10.86 -2.00
N GLY A 78 -17.09 11.80 -1.45
CA GLY A 78 -16.25 12.70 -2.23
C GLY A 78 -14.99 12.01 -2.76
N PRO A 79 -14.48 12.37 -3.98
CA PRO A 79 -13.30 11.72 -4.55
C PRO A 79 -12.07 11.78 -3.63
N ASN A 80 -11.79 12.91 -3.02
CA ASN A 80 -10.63 13.05 -2.12
C ASN A 80 -10.75 12.20 -0.84
N GLU A 81 -11.96 12.04 -0.32
CA GLU A 81 -12.22 11.19 0.84
C GLU A 81 -12.04 9.70 0.46
N TYR A 82 -12.55 9.31 -0.70
CA TYR A 82 -12.35 7.97 -1.24
C TYR A 82 -10.86 7.65 -1.44
N ILE A 83 -10.10 8.56 -2.08
CA ILE A 83 -8.66 8.38 -2.31
C ILE A 83 -7.95 8.06 -0.99
N GLY A 84 -8.24 8.82 0.08
CA GLY A 84 -7.65 8.56 1.39
C GLY A 84 -7.93 7.14 1.93
N ILE A 85 -9.15 6.63 1.75
CA ILE A 85 -9.51 5.25 2.13
C ILE A 85 -8.74 4.23 1.27
N ALA A 86 -8.74 4.40 -0.04
CA ALA A 86 -8.10 3.49 -0.98
C ALA A 86 -6.57 3.42 -0.79
N GLU A 87 -5.90 4.55 -0.51
CA GLU A 87 -4.47 4.59 -0.21
C GLU A 87 -4.11 3.83 1.06
N VAL A 88 -4.93 3.94 2.11
CA VAL A 88 -4.74 3.18 3.34
C VAL A 88 -4.87 1.68 3.07
N SER A 89 -5.92 1.25 2.39
CA SER A 89 -6.13 -0.16 2.06
C SER A 89 -5.03 -0.70 1.12
N SER A 90 -4.60 0.07 0.12
CA SER A 90 -3.45 -0.27 -0.72
C SER A 90 -2.17 -0.50 0.11
N SER A 91 -1.91 0.35 1.09
CA SER A 91 -0.77 0.19 2.01
C SER A 91 -0.89 -1.07 2.86
N GLN A 92 -2.10 -1.41 3.33
CA GLN A 92 -2.33 -2.65 4.09
C GLN A 92 -2.12 -3.89 3.21
N ILE A 93 -2.64 -3.92 1.98
CA ILE A 93 -2.39 -5.00 1.03
C ILE A 93 -0.88 -5.16 0.74
N ASN A 94 -0.15 -4.06 0.55
CA ASN A 94 1.31 -4.12 0.40
C ASN A 94 2.01 -4.72 1.63
N SER A 95 1.54 -4.40 2.83
CA SER A 95 2.07 -4.99 4.07
C SER A 95 1.85 -6.50 4.13
N LEU A 96 0.69 -7.01 3.65
CA LEU A 96 0.42 -8.43 3.54
C LEU A 96 1.33 -9.12 2.52
N ILE A 97 1.62 -8.48 1.40
CA ILE A 97 2.57 -8.99 0.38
C ILE A 97 3.96 -9.16 1.01
N ILE A 98 4.43 -8.17 1.76
CA ILE A 98 5.72 -8.22 2.45
C ILE A 98 5.71 -9.35 3.49
N GLU A 99 4.67 -9.43 4.33
CA GLU A 99 4.51 -10.47 5.36
C GLU A 99 4.61 -11.89 4.76
N LEU A 100 3.90 -12.15 3.65
CA LEU A 100 3.96 -13.43 2.96
C LEU A 100 5.33 -13.70 2.33
N THR A 101 5.96 -12.67 1.75
CA THR A 101 7.28 -12.80 1.13
C THR A 101 8.35 -13.16 2.17
N ASP A 102 8.26 -12.58 3.36
CA ASP A 102 9.23 -12.76 4.44
C ASP A 102 8.92 -13.97 5.34
N SER A 103 7.79 -14.67 5.10
CA SER A 103 7.31 -15.78 5.93
C SER A 103 8.24 -17.00 5.93
N GLY A 104 9.11 -17.15 4.91
CA GLY A 104 10.00 -18.28 4.77
C GLY A 104 9.25 -19.60 4.50
N ALA A 105 8.20 -19.55 3.66
CA ALA A 105 7.40 -20.71 3.30
C ALA A 105 8.27 -21.92 2.87
N THR A 106 7.94 -23.10 3.39
CA THR A 106 8.61 -24.35 3.00
C THR A 106 8.31 -24.71 1.54
N GLN A 107 9.13 -25.60 0.96
CA GLN A 107 9.02 -25.96 -0.45
C GLN A 107 7.61 -26.42 -0.85
N GLU A 108 6.90 -27.10 0.04
CA GLU A 108 5.51 -27.56 -0.18
C GLU A 108 4.49 -26.41 -0.22
N TRP A 109 4.77 -25.30 0.47
CA TRP A 109 3.88 -24.14 0.57
C TRP A 109 4.21 -23.03 -0.42
N VAL A 110 5.42 -23.03 -1.03
CA VAL A 110 5.90 -21.94 -1.90
C VAL A 110 4.91 -21.64 -3.02
N GLU A 111 4.37 -22.65 -3.70
CA GLU A 111 3.48 -22.44 -4.83
C GLU A 111 2.16 -21.76 -4.41
N SER A 112 1.58 -22.21 -3.29
CA SER A 112 0.38 -21.58 -2.71
C SER A 112 0.62 -20.12 -2.33
N TYR A 113 1.73 -19.86 -1.64
CA TYR A 113 2.08 -18.49 -1.23
C TYR A 113 2.35 -17.57 -2.41
N VAL A 114 3.10 -18.03 -3.42
CA VAL A 114 3.37 -17.23 -4.62
C VAL A 114 2.08 -16.91 -5.37
N ASN A 115 1.18 -17.86 -5.55
CA ASN A 115 -0.12 -17.61 -6.19
C ASN A 115 -0.93 -16.57 -5.39
N TYR A 116 -0.88 -16.62 -4.05
CA TYR A 116 -1.61 -15.67 -3.24
C TYR A 116 -0.96 -14.28 -3.22
N ILE A 117 0.37 -14.20 -3.20
CA ILE A 117 1.11 -12.93 -3.36
C ILE A 117 0.72 -12.27 -4.69
N ASP A 118 0.64 -13.03 -5.77
CA ASP A 118 0.27 -12.50 -7.08
C ASP A 118 -1.21 -12.07 -7.12
N ALA A 119 -2.10 -12.77 -6.39
CA ALA A 119 -3.47 -12.33 -6.18
C ALA A 119 -3.54 -10.97 -5.47
N LEU A 120 -2.78 -10.79 -4.39
CA LEU A 120 -2.70 -9.53 -3.66
C LEU A 120 -2.16 -8.38 -4.51
N LYS A 121 -1.18 -8.65 -5.39
CA LYS A 121 -0.70 -7.65 -6.35
C LYS A 121 -1.81 -7.20 -7.29
N LYS A 122 -2.63 -8.15 -7.80
CA LYS A 122 -3.79 -7.82 -8.65
C LYS A 122 -4.84 -7.01 -7.92
N LEU A 123 -5.11 -7.34 -6.65
CA LEU A 123 -5.99 -6.54 -5.79
C LEU A 123 -5.44 -5.11 -5.60
N ASN A 124 -4.14 -4.97 -5.38
CA ASN A 124 -3.54 -3.66 -5.23
C ASN A 124 -3.55 -2.83 -6.53
N GLU A 125 -3.34 -3.48 -7.69
CA GLU A 125 -3.54 -2.86 -9.00
C GLU A 125 -5.00 -2.40 -9.18
N LYS A 126 -6.00 -3.24 -8.80
CA LYS A 126 -7.43 -2.88 -8.80
C LYS A 126 -7.68 -1.63 -7.97
N ILE A 127 -7.18 -1.56 -6.73
CA ILE A 127 -7.30 -0.39 -5.85
C ILE A 127 -6.69 0.84 -6.51
N THR A 128 -5.53 0.72 -7.15
CA THR A 128 -4.89 1.83 -7.87
C THR A 128 -5.77 2.36 -9.00
N GLU A 129 -6.41 1.47 -9.78
CA GLU A 129 -7.32 1.89 -10.86
C GLU A 129 -8.57 2.59 -10.32
N THR A 130 -9.09 2.19 -9.15
CA THR A 130 -10.21 2.93 -8.53
C THR A 130 -9.80 4.34 -8.09
N ILE A 131 -8.56 4.55 -7.66
CA ILE A 131 -8.02 5.89 -7.37
C ILE A 131 -7.95 6.74 -8.66
N VAL A 132 -7.57 6.11 -9.81
CA VAL A 132 -7.58 6.83 -11.09
C VAL A 132 -8.98 7.27 -11.46
N VAL A 133 -10.01 6.42 -11.25
CA VAL A 133 -11.42 6.81 -11.46
C VAL A 133 -11.80 8.00 -10.56
N ALA A 134 -11.43 7.97 -9.28
CA ALA A 134 -11.71 9.06 -8.35
C ALA A 134 -11.07 10.39 -8.79
N ASN A 135 -9.83 10.35 -9.30
CA ASN A 135 -9.16 11.52 -9.84
C ASN A 135 -9.86 12.05 -11.10
N LEU A 136 -10.29 11.18 -12.02
CA LEU A 136 -11.04 11.58 -13.20
C LEU A 136 -12.42 12.17 -12.88
N MET A 137 -13.05 11.74 -11.79
CA MET A 137 -14.32 12.31 -11.33
C MET A 137 -14.17 13.71 -10.75
N ASN A 138 -12.96 14.11 -10.32
CA ASN A 138 -12.65 15.51 -9.96
C ASN A 138 -12.56 16.42 -11.20
N ASP A 139 -12.24 15.83 -12.37
CA ASP A 139 -12.09 16.58 -13.63
C ASP A 139 -13.33 16.32 -14.51
N ASP A 140 -14.28 17.21 -14.53
CA ASP A 140 -15.66 17.09 -15.07
C ASP A 140 -15.84 16.56 -16.52
N ASP A 141 -14.82 16.05 -17.22
CA ASP A 141 -14.85 15.85 -18.68
C ASP A 141 -14.47 14.46 -19.21
N ASN A 142 -14.53 13.35 -18.42
CA ASN A 142 -13.91 12.07 -18.81
C ASN A 142 -14.78 10.79 -18.74
N SER A 143 -16.08 10.82 -19.05
CA SER A 143 -16.96 9.66 -18.91
C SER A 143 -16.54 8.42 -19.72
N ASN A 144 -15.93 8.58 -20.89
CA ASN A 144 -15.48 7.44 -21.72
C ASN A 144 -14.25 6.74 -21.09
N SER A 145 -13.30 7.52 -20.58
CA SER A 145 -12.11 6.98 -19.91
C SER A 145 -12.47 6.23 -18.62
N ILE A 146 -13.46 6.69 -17.87
CA ILE A 146 -13.93 6.03 -16.65
C ILE A 146 -14.47 4.61 -16.97
N ASN A 147 -15.25 4.45 -18.04
CA ASN A 147 -15.81 3.14 -18.42
C ASN A 147 -14.72 2.12 -18.80
N GLU A 148 -13.66 2.56 -19.49
CA GLU A 148 -12.52 1.70 -19.84
C GLU A 148 -11.78 1.24 -18.57
N ILE A 149 -11.60 2.15 -17.60
CA ILE A 149 -10.93 1.81 -16.33
C ILE A 149 -11.80 0.89 -15.48
N ILE A 150 -13.11 1.08 -15.45
CA ILE A 150 -14.05 0.16 -14.76
C ILE A 150 -13.95 -1.25 -15.36
N ALA A 151 -13.86 -1.38 -16.68
CA ALA A 151 -13.67 -2.69 -17.31
C ALA A 151 -12.35 -3.35 -16.88
N LYS A 152 -11.27 -2.57 -16.77
CA LYS A 152 -9.97 -3.04 -16.25
C LYS A 152 -10.04 -3.46 -14.78
N ILE A 153 -10.78 -2.73 -13.95
CA ILE A 153 -11.02 -3.06 -12.53
C ILE A 153 -11.66 -4.44 -12.42
N HIS A 154 -12.71 -4.73 -13.21
CA HIS A 154 -13.37 -6.04 -13.23
C HIS A 154 -12.44 -7.17 -13.73
N GLN A 155 -11.58 -6.88 -14.72
CA GLN A 155 -10.59 -7.84 -15.18
C GLN A 155 -9.60 -8.19 -14.07
N LEU A 156 -9.03 -7.18 -13.38
CA LEU A 156 -8.09 -7.37 -12.28
C LEU A 156 -8.70 -8.16 -11.12
N GLU A 157 -9.97 -7.90 -10.80
CA GLU A 157 -10.72 -8.67 -9.81
C GLU A 157 -10.85 -10.15 -10.22
N THR A 158 -11.21 -10.43 -11.47
CA THR A 158 -11.32 -11.80 -11.99
C THR A 158 -9.95 -12.51 -11.93
N GLU A 159 -8.88 -11.85 -12.37
CA GLU A 159 -7.52 -12.39 -12.33
C GLU A 159 -7.07 -12.70 -10.89
N SER A 160 -7.40 -11.82 -9.94
CA SER A 160 -7.10 -12.04 -8.52
C SER A 160 -7.85 -13.24 -7.97
N LEU A 161 -9.16 -13.37 -8.24
CA LEU A 161 -9.96 -14.52 -7.78
C LEU A 161 -9.45 -15.85 -8.34
N ASP A 162 -8.99 -15.89 -9.58
CA ASP A 162 -8.41 -17.10 -10.17
C ASP A 162 -7.06 -17.46 -9.52
N LEU A 163 -6.25 -16.47 -9.15
CA LEU A 163 -5.00 -16.69 -8.41
C LEU A 163 -5.27 -17.16 -6.98
N ILE A 164 -6.31 -16.65 -6.31
CA ILE A 164 -6.74 -17.14 -4.99
C ILE A 164 -7.12 -18.62 -5.07
N LYS A 165 -7.92 -19.02 -6.07
CA LYS A 165 -8.28 -20.43 -6.29
C LYS A 165 -7.07 -21.31 -6.57
N LYS A 166 -6.09 -20.80 -7.36
CA LYS A 166 -4.82 -21.52 -7.58
C LYS A 166 -4.05 -21.71 -6.28
N SER A 167 -3.95 -20.65 -5.46
CA SER A 167 -3.34 -20.72 -4.15
C SER A 167 -3.97 -21.82 -3.29
N ASP A 168 -5.31 -21.89 -3.25
CA ASP A 168 -6.04 -22.91 -2.48
C ASP A 168 -5.81 -24.34 -3.01
N ASN A 169 -5.75 -24.50 -4.32
CA ASN A 169 -5.56 -25.80 -4.97
C ASN A 169 -4.12 -26.32 -4.87
N THR A 170 -3.16 -25.48 -4.52
CA THR A 170 -1.74 -25.82 -4.39
C THR A 170 -1.28 -25.87 -2.93
N ARG A 171 -2.21 -25.87 -1.96
CA ARG A 171 -1.90 -26.21 -0.56
C ARG A 171 -1.53 -27.68 -0.44
N PRO A 172 -0.54 -28.03 0.41
CA PRO A 172 -0.16 -29.43 0.67
C PRO A 172 -1.28 -30.25 1.26
#